data_e58536b5e87916dfee7a2c24b4de7fa3
#
_entry.id   e58536b5e87916dfee7a2c24b4de7fa3
#
_cell.length_a   1.000
_cell.length_b   1.000
_cell.length_c   1.000
_cell.angle_alpha   90.00
_cell.angle_beta   90.00
_cell.angle_gamma   90.00
#
_symmetry.space_group_name_H-M   'P 1'
#
loop_
_entity.id
_entity.type
_entity.pdbx_description
1 polymer ?
#
loop_
_entity_poly.entity_id
_entity_poly.type
_entity_poly.pdbx_seq_one_letter_code
_entity_poly.pdbx_strand_id
1 'polypeptide(L)'
;EKNKEAWEEAFDNRINGWGDAVVENLQASSAYYIQPALQAELDQLNLAGKHVAQFCCSNGRELLSISRHYGAVGTGFDIAENLIAQGKMHAKQLHVPCSFSAMNILDIGSEYHQKFDVILFTIGAITWFQDVNALFRVVSDCLKPKGIMLIHDFHPLMNMLPLPGEDCYCDDVVRLLEHKYFTAEPWIENNGMGYISGDYASKTFTSFSHSISELVNSTIQSGMSVRLLNEYDYDIGLSDVYDAMGLPLSMLLMAEKV
;
A
#
# COMPACT_ATOMS: atom_id res chain seq x y z
N GLU A 1 17.35 4.06 -3.29
CA GLU A 1 18.03 3.08 -4.19
C GLU A 1 18.02 1.66 -3.62
N LYS A 2 18.40 1.43 -2.34
CA LYS A 2 18.48 0.07 -1.76
C LYS A 2 17.16 -0.70 -1.82
N ASN A 3 16.05 -0.07 -1.47
CA ASN A 3 14.74 -0.72 -1.55
C ASN A 3 14.34 -1.05 -3.00
N LYS A 4 14.71 -0.21 -3.98
CA LYS A 4 14.48 -0.52 -5.40
C LYS A 4 15.15 -1.83 -5.78
N GLU A 5 16.44 -1.95 -5.49
CA GLU A 5 17.21 -3.15 -5.81
C GLU A 5 16.67 -4.41 -5.10
N ALA A 6 16.21 -4.26 -3.86
CA ALA A 6 15.63 -5.36 -3.10
C ALA A 6 14.28 -5.83 -3.68
N TRP A 7 13.41 -4.89 -4.09
CA TRP A 7 12.13 -5.21 -4.72
C TRP A 7 12.28 -5.85 -6.09
N GLU A 8 13.23 -5.35 -6.90
CA GLU A 8 13.54 -5.94 -8.20
C GLU A 8 14.09 -7.36 -8.05
N GLU A 9 15.00 -7.59 -7.09
CA GLU A 9 15.50 -8.90 -6.76
C GLU A 9 14.40 -9.85 -6.26
N ALA A 10 13.50 -9.39 -5.38
CA ALA A 10 12.37 -10.19 -4.90
C ALA A 10 11.44 -10.61 -6.05
N PHE A 11 11.18 -9.73 -6.99
CA PHE A 11 10.39 -10.07 -8.18
C PHE A 11 11.11 -11.10 -9.08
N ASP A 12 12.41 -10.94 -9.28
CA ASP A 12 13.19 -11.88 -10.11
C ASP A 12 13.24 -13.28 -9.48
N ASN A 13 13.25 -13.37 -8.14
CA ASN A 13 13.20 -14.62 -7.38
C ASN A 13 11.77 -15.05 -7.00
N ARG A 14 10.73 -14.44 -7.57
CA ARG A 14 9.33 -14.71 -7.19
C ARG A 14 8.96 -16.19 -7.30
N ILE A 15 8.04 -16.60 -6.44
CA ILE A 15 7.42 -17.92 -6.51
C ILE A 15 6.80 -18.09 -7.90
N ASN A 16 6.98 -19.28 -8.49
CA ASN A 16 6.45 -19.58 -9.81
C ASN A 16 4.93 -19.35 -9.85
N GLY A 17 4.49 -18.55 -10.82
CA GLY A 17 3.09 -18.15 -10.96
C GLY A 17 2.66 -16.93 -10.15
N TRP A 18 3.53 -16.32 -9.36
CA TRP A 18 3.19 -15.10 -8.65
C TRP A 18 2.84 -13.95 -9.63
N GLY A 19 1.64 -13.39 -9.45
CA GLY A 19 1.12 -12.33 -10.31
C GLY A 19 0.51 -12.79 -11.64
N ASP A 20 0.68 -14.04 -12.06
CA ASP A 20 0.19 -14.53 -13.35
C ASP A 20 -1.34 -14.60 -13.42
N ALA A 21 -2.01 -14.89 -12.31
CA ALA A 21 -3.46 -15.01 -12.24
C ALA A 21 -4.22 -13.67 -12.18
N VAL A 22 -3.53 -12.52 -12.17
CA VAL A 22 -4.17 -11.20 -11.99
C VAL A 22 -5.23 -10.95 -13.05
N VAL A 23 -4.94 -11.23 -14.30
CA VAL A 23 -5.87 -11.01 -15.41
C VAL A 23 -7.08 -11.93 -15.31
N GLU A 24 -6.86 -13.22 -15.05
CA GLU A 24 -7.93 -14.21 -14.90
C GLU A 24 -8.85 -13.87 -13.72
N ASN A 25 -8.28 -13.56 -12.56
CA ASN A 25 -9.02 -13.16 -11.37
C ASN A 25 -9.89 -11.92 -11.62
N LEU A 26 -9.33 -10.90 -12.29
CA LEU A 26 -10.08 -9.69 -12.63
C LEU A 26 -11.12 -9.90 -13.72
N GLN A 27 -10.95 -10.88 -14.59
CA GLN A 27 -11.99 -11.29 -15.55
C GLN A 27 -13.14 -12.02 -14.84
N ALA A 28 -12.84 -12.83 -13.83
CA ALA A 28 -13.83 -13.51 -13.02
C ALA A 28 -14.60 -12.55 -12.08
N SER A 29 -13.91 -11.59 -11.47
CA SER A 29 -14.51 -10.55 -10.60
C SER A 29 -13.76 -9.24 -10.73
N SER A 30 -14.41 -8.17 -11.14
CA SER A 30 -13.77 -6.85 -11.30
C SER A 30 -13.26 -6.26 -9.99
N ALA A 31 -13.85 -6.62 -8.85
CA ALA A 31 -13.45 -6.17 -7.51
C ALA A 31 -12.53 -7.15 -6.78
N TYR A 32 -11.99 -8.17 -7.45
CA TYR A 32 -11.26 -9.28 -6.81
C TYR A 32 -10.17 -8.86 -5.82
N TYR A 33 -9.42 -7.81 -6.13
CA TYR A 33 -8.31 -7.32 -5.28
C TYR A 33 -8.68 -6.12 -4.40
N ILE A 34 -9.97 -5.75 -4.31
CA ILE A 34 -10.43 -4.67 -3.44
C ILE A 34 -10.91 -5.30 -2.14
N GLN A 35 -10.24 -4.98 -1.04
CA GLN A 35 -10.66 -5.43 0.29
C GLN A 35 -12.04 -4.85 0.66
N PRO A 36 -12.92 -5.59 1.36
CA PRO A 36 -14.29 -5.16 1.64
C PRO A 36 -14.41 -3.81 2.34
N ALA A 37 -13.52 -3.52 3.32
CA ALA A 37 -13.52 -2.23 4.00
C ALA A 37 -13.19 -1.07 3.05
N LEU A 38 -12.18 -1.25 2.18
CA LEU A 38 -11.83 -0.26 1.16
C LEU A 38 -12.96 -0.11 0.14
N GLN A 39 -13.58 -1.22 -0.29
CA GLN A 39 -14.69 -1.20 -1.23
C GLN A 39 -15.86 -0.38 -0.71
N ALA A 40 -16.22 -0.54 0.56
CA ALA A 40 -17.33 0.19 1.18
C ALA A 40 -17.14 1.72 1.10
N GLU A 41 -15.90 2.21 1.23
CA GLU A 41 -15.58 3.64 1.10
C GLU A 41 -15.52 4.07 -0.39
N LEU A 42 -14.94 3.26 -1.26
CA LEU A 42 -14.89 3.55 -2.71
C LEU A 42 -16.30 3.62 -3.32
N ASP A 43 -17.24 2.80 -2.84
CA ASP A 43 -18.65 2.80 -3.28
C ASP A 43 -19.37 4.13 -2.98
N GLN A 44 -18.89 4.90 -1.98
CA GLN A 44 -19.40 6.23 -1.67
C GLN A 44 -18.86 7.32 -2.61
N LEU A 45 -17.78 7.02 -3.34
CA LEU A 45 -17.13 7.93 -4.26
C LEU A 45 -17.61 7.66 -5.69
N ASN A 46 -18.03 8.72 -6.39
CA ASN A 46 -18.35 8.57 -7.82
C ASN A 46 -17.04 8.55 -8.63
N LEU A 47 -16.49 7.35 -8.88
CA LEU A 47 -15.17 7.17 -9.51
C LEU A 47 -15.22 7.04 -11.04
N ALA A 48 -16.37 6.94 -11.66
CA ALA A 48 -16.50 6.79 -13.12
C ALA A 48 -15.84 7.99 -13.84
N GLY A 49 -14.82 7.70 -14.65
CA GLY A 49 -14.02 8.70 -15.38
C GLY A 49 -13.09 9.56 -14.49
N LYS A 50 -13.03 9.33 -13.18
CA LYS A 50 -12.12 10.01 -12.27
C LYS A 50 -10.69 9.51 -12.41
N HIS A 51 -9.72 10.39 -12.15
CA HIS A 51 -8.31 10.03 -12.13
C HIS A 51 -7.91 9.52 -10.74
N VAL A 52 -7.61 8.24 -10.67
CA VAL A 52 -7.16 7.57 -9.44
C VAL A 52 -5.69 7.22 -9.57
N ALA A 53 -4.87 7.66 -8.62
CA ALA A 53 -3.49 7.20 -8.51
C ALA A 53 -3.36 6.15 -7.39
N GLN A 54 -2.46 5.19 -7.59
CA GLN A 54 -1.97 4.32 -6.50
C GLN A 54 -0.46 4.52 -6.37
N PHE A 55 -0.02 4.98 -5.21
CA PHE A 55 1.38 5.13 -4.85
C PHE A 55 1.88 3.83 -4.21
N CYS A 56 3.09 3.39 -4.56
CA CYS A 56 3.64 2.08 -4.22
C CYS A 56 2.72 0.94 -4.68
N CYS A 57 2.38 0.96 -5.96
CA CYS A 57 1.33 0.11 -6.51
C CYS A 57 1.75 -1.34 -6.79
N SER A 58 3.01 -1.71 -6.58
CA SER A 58 3.53 -3.02 -6.97
C SER A 58 3.21 -3.31 -8.45
N ASN A 59 2.58 -4.45 -8.76
CA ASN A 59 2.10 -4.77 -10.11
C ASN A 59 0.71 -4.19 -10.45
N GLY A 60 0.18 -3.32 -9.59
CA GLY A 60 -1.05 -2.53 -9.84
C GLY A 60 -2.36 -3.29 -9.76
N ARG A 61 -2.42 -4.49 -9.18
CA ARG A 61 -3.62 -5.34 -9.16
C ARG A 61 -4.84 -4.65 -8.51
N GLU A 62 -4.64 -3.88 -7.43
CA GLU A 62 -5.70 -3.11 -6.78
C GLU A 62 -6.19 -1.96 -7.69
N LEU A 63 -5.26 -1.22 -8.30
CA LEU A 63 -5.59 -0.13 -9.23
C LEU A 63 -6.33 -0.64 -10.48
N LEU A 64 -5.90 -1.79 -11.01
CA LEU A 64 -6.57 -2.47 -12.13
C LEU A 64 -7.99 -2.89 -11.75
N SER A 65 -8.19 -3.41 -10.52
CA SER A 65 -9.51 -3.70 -9.96
C SER A 65 -10.39 -2.44 -9.91
N ILE A 66 -9.88 -1.35 -9.34
CA ILE A 66 -10.61 -0.08 -9.21
C ILE A 66 -10.99 0.46 -10.59
N SER A 67 -10.06 0.48 -11.53
CA SER A 67 -10.33 0.94 -12.88
C SER A 67 -11.40 0.10 -13.56
N ARG A 68 -11.32 -1.23 -13.44
CA ARG A 68 -12.27 -2.14 -14.07
C ARG A 68 -13.65 -2.11 -13.40
N HIS A 69 -13.70 -2.02 -12.08
CA HIS A 69 -14.95 -2.08 -11.32
C HIS A 69 -15.73 -0.76 -11.39
N TYR A 70 -15.02 0.37 -11.24
CA TYR A 70 -15.63 1.69 -11.15
C TYR A 70 -15.56 2.53 -12.44
N GLY A 71 -14.82 2.08 -13.45
CA GLY A 71 -14.59 2.86 -14.66
C GLY A 71 -13.65 4.06 -14.46
N ALA A 72 -12.77 4.01 -13.48
CA ALA A 72 -11.79 5.04 -13.21
C ALA A 72 -10.60 4.99 -14.20
N VAL A 73 -9.94 6.12 -14.40
CA VAL A 73 -8.66 6.23 -15.12
C VAL A 73 -7.52 6.08 -14.11
N GLY A 74 -6.74 5.00 -14.22
CA GLY A 74 -5.70 4.66 -13.25
C GLY A 74 -4.32 5.19 -13.61
N THR A 75 -3.54 5.61 -12.60
CA THR A 75 -2.10 5.85 -12.71
C THR A 75 -1.37 5.20 -11.54
N GLY A 76 -0.57 4.17 -11.81
CA GLY A 76 0.22 3.46 -10.80
C GLY A 76 1.67 3.94 -10.77
N PHE A 77 2.21 4.09 -9.58
CA PHE A 77 3.61 4.44 -9.36
C PHE A 77 4.26 3.43 -8.41
N ASP A 78 5.41 2.94 -8.80
CA ASP A 78 6.25 2.08 -7.96
C ASP A 78 7.72 2.32 -8.29
N ILE A 79 8.62 1.96 -7.38
CA ILE A 79 10.05 2.15 -7.59
C ILE A 79 10.66 1.01 -8.45
N ALA A 80 10.04 -0.18 -8.44
CA ALA A 80 10.53 -1.38 -9.11
C ALA A 80 10.06 -1.45 -10.58
N GLU A 81 11.00 -1.44 -11.51
CA GLU A 81 10.71 -1.41 -12.97
C GLU A 81 10.04 -2.70 -13.46
N ASN A 82 10.46 -3.85 -12.91
CA ASN A 82 9.91 -5.15 -13.30
C ASN A 82 8.45 -5.33 -12.82
N LEU A 83 8.09 -4.86 -11.62
CA LEU A 83 6.71 -4.82 -11.14
C LEU A 83 5.84 -3.91 -12.04
N ILE A 84 6.33 -2.73 -12.35
CA ILE A 84 5.66 -1.79 -13.27
C ILE A 84 5.49 -2.38 -14.68
N ALA A 85 6.47 -3.11 -15.19
CA ALA A 85 6.36 -3.78 -16.48
C ALA A 85 5.24 -4.82 -16.48
N GLN A 86 5.09 -5.60 -15.39
CA GLN A 86 3.98 -6.54 -15.23
C GLN A 86 2.63 -5.81 -15.17
N GLY A 87 2.52 -4.71 -14.42
CA GLY A 87 1.31 -3.88 -14.36
C GLY A 87 0.87 -3.35 -15.73
N LYS A 88 1.82 -2.84 -16.54
CA LYS A 88 1.56 -2.42 -17.93
C LYS A 88 1.03 -3.54 -18.80
N MET A 89 1.60 -4.74 -18.67
CA MET A 89 1.14 -5.93 -19.41
C MET A 89 -0.30 -6.29 -19.04
N HIS A 90 -0.62 -6.33 -17.73
CA HIS A 90 -1.97 -6.63 -17.24
C HIS A 90 -3.00 -5.60 -17.70
N ALA A 91 -2.69 -4.29 -17.62
CA ALA A 91 -3.59 -3.23 -18.10
C ALA A 91 -3.93 -3.39 -19.58
N LYS A 92 -2.92 -3.73 -20.40
CA LYS A 92 -3.10 -4.00 -21.83
C LYS A 92 -4.00 -5.21 -22.09
N GLN A 93 -3.80 -6.31 -21.36
CA GLN A 93 -4.61 -7.53 -21.48
C GLN A 93 -6.06 -7.33 -21.03
N LEU A 94 -6.27 -6.53 -19.99
CA LEU A 94 -7.60 -6.21 -19.47
C LEU A 94 -8.32 -5.10 -20.22
N HIS A 95 -7.63 -4.39 -21.14
CA HIS A 95 -8.15 -3.23 -21.87
C HIS A 95 -8.70 -2.14 -20.93
N VAL A 96 -8.04 -1.90 -19.80
CA VAL A 96 -8.42 -0.86 -18.84
C VAL A 96 -7.54 0.40 -19.02
N PRO A 97 -8.08 1.61 -18.77
CA PRO A 97 -7.34 2.87 -18.92
C PRO A 97 -6.38 3.11 -17.73
N CYS A 98 -5.40 2.22 -17.55
CA CYS A 98 -4.37 2.36 -16.54
C CYS A 98 -3.00 2.59 -17.17
N SER A 99 -2.25 3.55 -16.64
CA SER A 99 -0.85 3.81 -16.94
C SER A 99 0.01 3.54 -15.71
N PHE A 100 1.28 3.18 -15.94
CA PHE A 100 2.21 2.84 -14.85
C PHE A 100 3.58 3.48 -15.10
N SER A 101 4.20 4.02 -14.04
CA SER A 101 5.50 4.67 -14.09
C SER A 101 6.41 4.19 -12.98
N ALA A 102 7.63 3.75 -13.34
CA ALA A 102 8.65 3.41 -12.36
C ALA A 102 9.34 4.68 -11.88
N MET A 103 9.17 5.04 -10.61
CA MET A 103 9.82 6.21 -9.99
C MET A 103 9.75 6.17 -8.47
N ASN A 104 10.66 6.87 -7.83
CA ASN A 104 10.50 7.23 -6.43
C ASN A 104 9.42 8.33 -6.33
N ILE A 105 8.37 8.07 -5.58
CA ILE A 105 7.23 8.98 -5.48
C ILE A 105 7.58 10.34 -4.84
N LEU A 106 8.64 10.40 -4.03
CA LEU A 106 9.12 11.66 -3.46
C LEU A 106 9.75 12.58 -4.53
N ASP A 107 10.10 12.04 -5.70
CA ASP A 107 10.68 12.77 -6.83
C ASP A 107 9.65 13.04 -7.94
N ILE A 108 8.35 12.87 -7.66
CA ILE A 108 7.28 13.08 -8.64
C ILE A 108 7.27 14.51 -9.17
N GLY A 109 7.18 14.66 -10.48
CA GLY A 109 7.26 15.97 -11.13
C GLY A 109 5.96 16.78 -11.06
N SER A 110 6.10 18.08 -11.31
CA SER A 110 4.98 19.05 -11.29
C SER A 110 3.89 18.75 -12.33
N GLU A 111 4.18 17.94 -13.36
CA GLU A 111 3.18 17.47 -14.33
C GLU A 111 2.06 16.64 -13.72
N TYR A 112 2.26 16.16 -12.48
CA TYR A 112 1.25 15.43 -11.70
C TYR A 112 0.53 16.31 -10.65
N HIS A 113 0.91 17.58 -10.49
CA HIS A 113 0.24 18.46 -9.54
C HIS A 113 -1.24 18.66 -9.91
N GLN A 114 -2.10 18.60 -8.91
CA GLN A 114 -3.56 18.74 -9.02
C GLN A 114 -4.18 17.84 -10.12
N LYS A 115 -3.65 16.65 -10.29
CA LYS A 115 -4.05 15.72 -11.35
C LYS A 115 -5.06 14.69 -10.91
N PHE A 116 -5.00 14.26 -9.64
CA PHE A 116 -5.76 13.12 -9.17
C PHE A 116 -6.97 13.52 -8.34
N ASP A 117 -8.09 12.85 -8.60
CA ASP A 117 -9.30 12.94 -7.78
C ASP A 117 -9.15 12.10 -6.52
N VAL A 118 -8.44 10.96 -6.62
CA VAL A 118 -8.13 10.06 -5.49
C VAL A 118 -6.69 9.60 -5.59
N ILE A 119 -5.99 9.58 -4.46
CA ILE A 119 -4.68 8.91 -4.29
C ILE A 119 -4.84 7.82 -3.25
N LEU A 120 -4.44 6.60 -3.61
CA LEU A 120 -4.59 5.39 -2.82
C LEU A 120 -3.22 4.87 -2.37
N PHE A 121 -3.15 4.45 -1.12
CA PHE A 121 -2.10 3.59 -0.57
C PHE A 121 -2.74 2.31 -0.07
N THR A 122 -2.21 1.17 -0.49
CA THR A 122 -2.65 -0.14 -0.02
C THR A 122 -1.48 -0.95 0.50
N ILE A 123 -1.77 -1.67 1.45
CA ILE A 123 -1.13 -2.74 2.21
C ILE A 123 0.41 -2.68 2.18
N GLY A 124 0.97 -2.15 3.27
CA GLY A 124 2.42 -2.05 3.47
C GLY A 124 3.09 -0.90 2.71
N ALA A 125 2.33 0.09 2.20
CA ALA A 125 2.91 1.16 1.40
C ALA A 125 3.61 2.24 2.25
N ILE A 126 3.03 2.62 3.38
CA ILE A 126 3.50 3.76 4.19
C ILE A 126 4.83 3.47 4.87
N THR A 127 5.09 2.23 5.21
CA THR A 127 6.31 1.79 5.93
C THR A 127 7.61 2.05 5.15
N TRP A 128 7.56 2.26 3.83
CA TRP A 128 8.74 2.52 3.01
C TRP A 128 9.28 3.94 3.10
N PHE A 129 8.56 4.83 3.78
CA PHE A 129 8.92 6.26 3.89
C PHE A 129 9.32 6.61 5.31
N GLN A 130 10.54 7.10 5.47
CA GLN A 130 11.03 7.57 6.77
C GLN A 130 10.32 8.87 7.22
N ASP A 131 10.01 9.76 6.27
CA ASP A 131 9.34 11.05 6.51
C ASP A 131 7.95 11.07 5.86
N VAL A 132 6.92 10.71 6.64
CA VAL A 132 5.53 10.75 6.17
C VAL A 132 5.02 12.16 5.95
N ASN A 133 5.61 13.19 6.57
CA ASN A 133 5.27 14.59 6.28
C ASN A 133 5.71 14.96 4.86
N ALA A 134 6.90 14.54 4.44
CA ALA A 134 7.37 14.74 3.06
C ALA A 134 6.45 14.01 2.08
N LEU A 135 6.09 12.77 2.35
CA LEU A 135 5.17 11.99 1.52
C LEU A 135 3.81 12.67 1.39
N PHE A 136 3.21 13.09 2.49
CA PHE A 136 1.85 13.65 2.47
C PHE A 136 1.79 15.06 1.85
N ARG A 137 2.89 15.83 1.88
CA ARG A 137 3.01 17.04 1.06
C ARG A 137 2.94 16.71 -0.43
N VAL A 138 3.68 15.70 -0.89
CA VAL A 138 3.62 15.23 -2.28
C VAL A 138 2.20 14.80 -2.66
N VAL A 139 1.53 14.05 -1.79
CA VAL A 139 0.13 13.63 -1.99
C VAL A 139 -0.78 14.86 -2.15
N SER A 140 -0.66 15.83 -1.23
CA SER A 140 -1.45 17.05 -1.28
C SER A 140 -1.22 17.84 -2.58
N ASP A 141 0.05 17.96 -3.03
CA ASP A 141 0.37 18.66 -4.28
C ASP A 141 -0.25 17.97 -5.50
N CYS A 142 -0.26 16.65 -5.51
CA CYS A 142 -0.80 15.83 -6.61
C CYS A 142 -2.33 15.75 -6.63
N LEU A 143 -3.00 15.91 -5.48
CA LEU A 143 -4.45 15.93 -5.38
C LEU A 143 -5.04 17.22 -5.96
N LYS A 144 -6.15 17.09 -6.69
CA LYS A 144 -7.02 18.21 -7.03
C LYS A 144 -7.61 18.85 -5.77
N PRO A 145 -8.08 20.12 -5.81
CA PRO A 145 -8.95 20.65 -4.75
C PRO A 145 -10.13 19.69 -4.50
N LYS A 146 -10.41 19.39 -3.23
CA LYS A 146 -11.39 18.37 -2.81
C LYS A 146 -11.05 16.92 -3.21
N GLY A 147 -9.84 16.68 -3.68
CA GLY A 147 -9.34 15.31 -3.93
C GLY A 147 -9.16 14.54 -2.63
N ILE A 148 -9.26 13.23 -2.71
CA ILE A 148 -9.28 12.32 -1.55
C ILE A 148 -7.98 11.52 -1.49
N MET A 149 -7.35 11.48 -0.32
CA MET A 149 -6.34 10.48 0.04
C MET A 149 -7.02 9.33 0.78
N LEU A 150 -6.75 8.09 0.36
CA LEU A 150 -7.17 6.86 1.03
C LEU A 150 -5.95 6.04 1.38
N ILE A 151 -5.82 5.66 2.63
CA ILE A 151 -4.81 4.73 3.13
C ILE A 151 -5.55 3.53 3.72
N HIS A 152 -5.34 2.33 3.16
CA HIS A 152 -5.79 1.07 3.72
C HIS A 152 -4.55 0.22 3.97
N ASP A 153 -4.09 0.19 5.21
CA ASP A 153 -2.78 -0.34 5.57
C ASP A 153 -2.82 -1.03 6.95
N PHE A 154 -1.72 -1.65 7.33
CA PHE A 154 -1.56 -2.22 8.66
C PHE A 154 -1.71 -1.15 9.73
N HIS A 155 -2.37 -1.52 10.82
CA HIS A 155 -2.38 -0.67 12.00
C HIS A 155 -0.96 -0.62 12.60
N PRO A 156 -0.47 0.53 13.07
CA PRO A 156 0.86 0.64 13.68
C PRO A 156 1.13 -0.33 14.84
N LEU A 157 0.10 -0.85 15.49
CA LEU A 157 0.23 -1.87 16.52
C LEU A 157 0.83 -3.17 15.98
N MET A 158 0.59 -3.51 14.71
CA MET A 158 1.17 -4.69 14.06
C MET A 158 2.70 -4.71 14.15
N ASN A 159 3.33 -3.54 14.09
CA ASN A 159 4.79 -3.41 14.25
C ASN A 159 5.31 -3.77 15.66
N MET A 160 4.43 -3.97 16.63
CA MET A 160 4.81 -4.36 18.00
C MET A 160 4.67 -5.86 18.24
N LEU A 161 3.94 -6.56 17.37
CA LEU A 161 3.66 -7.98 17.49
C LEU A 161 4.73 -8.80 16.76
N PRO A 162 5.24 -9.88 17.38
CA PRO A 162 6.16 -10.78 16.69
C PRO A 162 5.42 -11.54 15.58
N LEU A 163 6.03 -11.68 14.43
CA LEU A 163 5.47 -12.42 13.30
C LEU A 163 6.01 -13.85 13.23
N PRO A 164 5.28 -14.79 12.61
CA PRO A 164 5.78 -16.13 12.37
C PRO A 164 7.14 -16.12 11.65
N GLY A 165 8.11 -16.80 12.22
CA GLY A 165 9.51 -16.83 11.74
C GLY A 165 10.46 -15.99 12.56
N GLU A 166 10.00 -15.10 13.44
CA GLU A 166 10.84 -14.40 14.42
C GLU A 166 11.14 -15.30 15.63
N ASP A 167 12.35 -15.15 16.21
CA ASP A 167 12.78 -15.94 17.39
C ASP A 167 11.88 -15.76 18.61
N CYS A 168 11.23 -14.61 18.74
CA CYS A 168 10.33 -14.26 19.84
C CYS A 168 8.88 -14.72 19.62
N TYR A 169 8.53 -15.22 18.43
CA TYR A 169 7.18 -15.68 18.11
C TYR A 169 6.79 -16.92 18.92
N CYS A 170 5.55 -16.95 19.40
CA CYS A 170 4.97 -18.09 20.11
C CYS A 170 3.51 -18.27 19.71
N ASP A 171 3.16 -19.46 19.22
CA ASP A 171 1.83 -19.80 18.72
C ASP A 171 0.72 -19.77 19.79
N ASP A 172 1.10 -19.94 21.07
CA ASP A 172 0.10 -20.20 22.12
C ASP A 172 -0.62 -18.96 22.66
N VAL A 173 0.05 -17.81 22.71
CA VAL A 173 -0.52 -16.54 23.27
C VAL A 173 0.29 -15.33 22.84
N VAL A 174 -0.38 -14.24 22.49
CA VAL A 174 0.23 -12.90 22.48
C VAL A 174 0.54 -12.51 23.93
N ARG A 175 1.71 -12.90 24.43
CA ARG A 175 2.11 -12.64 25.82
C ARG A 175 2.81 -11.31 25.99
N LEU A 176 3.48 -10.81 24.96
CA LEU A 176 4.30 -9.61 25.03
C LEU A 176 4.21 -8.84 23.71
N LEU A 177 4.11 -7.52 23.82
CA LEU A 177 4.43 -6.61 22.72
C LEU A 177 5.95 -6.53 22.66
N GLU A 178 6.56 -7.20 21.70
CA GLU A 178 8.01 -7.40 21.64
C GLU A 178 8.73 -6.14 21.19
N HIS A 179 8.13 -5.39 20.27
CA HIS A 179 8.75 -4.21 19.68
C HIS A 179 8.14 -2.92 20.21
N LYS A 180 8.86 -1.80 20.03
CA LYS A 180 8.42 -0.50 20.53
C LYS A 180 7.46 0.16 19.54
N TYR A 181 6.32 0.64 20.03
CA TYR A 181 5.38 1.46 19.25
C TYR A 181 6.03 2.79 18.79
N PHE A 182 6.76 3.46 19.67
CA PHE A 182 7.50 4.69 19.36
C PHE A 182 8.97 4.34 19.13
N THR A 183 9.35 4.22 17.88
CA THR A 183 10.74 3.97 17.47
C THR A 183 11.08 4.78 16.23
N ALA A 184 12.31 5.32 16.21
CA ALA A 184 12.90 5.93 15.02
C ALA A 184 13.87 4.96 14.30
N GLU A 185 14.13 3.79 14.92
CA GLU A 185 15.02 2.79 14.34
C GLU A 185 14.34 2.12 13.15
N PRO A 186 15.02 2.00 12.01
CA PRO A 186 14.49 1.29 10.86
C PRO A 186 14.47 -0.21 11.10
N TRP A 187 13.52 -0.89 10.46
CA TRP A 187 13.54 -2.33 10.26
C TRP A 187 14.48 -2.66 9.11
N ILE A 188 15.38 -3.61 9.34
CA ILE A 188 16.39 -4.03 8.35
C ILE A 188 16.24 -5.54 8.13
N GLU A 189 15.84 -5.92 6.93
CA GLU A 189 15.54 -7.30 6.57
C GLU A 189 16.36 -7.74 5.35
N ASN A 190 16.87 -8.97 5.36
CA ASN A 190 17.71 -9.53 4.30
C ASN A 190 17.33 -10.99 3.99
N ASN A 191 16.08 -11.37 4.25
CA ASN A 191 15.56 -12.72 4.11
C ASN A 191 14.54 -12.88 2.96
N GLY A 192 14.49 -11.89 2.06
CA GLY A 192 13.53 -11.88 0.96
C GLY A 192 12.20 -11.25 1.34
N MET A 193 11.23 -11.37 0.44
CA MET A 193 9.86 -10.91 0.67
C MET A 193 8.92 -12.12 0.58
N GLY A 194 8.60 -12.70 1.73
CA GLY A 194 8.00 -14.03 1.86
C GLY A 194 6.81 -14.30 0.94
N TYR A 195 5.88 -13.33 0.81
CA TYR A 195 4.70 -13.47 -0.03
C TYR A 195 4.97 -13.38 -1.56
N ILE A 196 6.15 -12.91 -1.96
CA ILE A 196 6.57 -12.83 -3.38
C ILE A 196 7.52 -13.95 -3.74
N SER A 197 8.61 -14.10 -2.97
CA SER A 197 9.79 -14.86 -3.35
C SER A 197 10.14 -16.01 -2.39
N GLY A 198 9.45 -16.10 -1.24
CA GLY A 198 9.89 -16.97 -0.15
C GLY A 198 11.18 -16.46 0.51
N ASP A 199 11.76 -17.28 1.39
CA ASP A 199 12.95 -16.94 2.15
C ASP A 199 14.23 -17.23 1.37
N TYR A 200 15.11 -16.24 1.28
CA TYR A 200 16.45 -16.37 0.69
C TYR A 200 17.34 -15.22 1.18
N ALA A 201 18.66 -15.35 1.06
CA ALA A 201 19.58 -14.25 1.39
C ALA A 201 19.45 -13.13 0.35
N SER A 202 18.65 -12.12 0.69
CA SER A 202 18.29 -11.02 -0.21
C SER A 202 19.16 -9.79 -0.01
N LYS A 203 19.04 -8.84 -0.92
CA LYS A 203 19.39 -7.44 -0.68
C LYS A 203 18.54 -6.87 0.44
N THR A 204 18.98 -5.75 0.98
CA THR A 204 18.41 -5.13 2.16
C THR A 204 17.12 -4.39 1.85
N PHE A 205 16.04 -4.78 2.53
CA PHE A 205 14.85 -3.98 2.72
C PHE A 205 15.03 -3.08 3.95
N THR A 206 14.56 -1.86 3.84
CA THR A 206 14.55 -0.90 4.96
C THR A 206 13.17 -0.29 5.05
N SER A 207 12.50 -0.48 6.19
CA SER A 207 11.16 0.04 6.47
C SER A 207 11.11 0.76 7.82
N PHE A 208 10.02 1.47 8.08
CA PHE A 208 9.86 2.35 9.24
C PHE A 208 8.50 2.16 9.89
N SER A 209 8.45 2.24 11.22
CA SER A 209 7.19 2.26 11.97
C SER A 209 6.71 3.70 12.12
N HIS A 210 5.40 3.89 11.96
CA HIS A 210 4.74 5.18 12.15
C HIS A 210 3.61 5.03 13.16
N SER A 211 3.43 6.00 14.04
CA SER A 211 2.30 6.02 14.96
C SER A 211 1.04 6.57 14.28
N ILE A 212 -0.14 6.23 14.79
CA ILE A 212 -1.41 6.85 14.35
C ILE A 212 -1.35 8.38 14.47
N SER A 213 -0.75 8.90 15.57
CA SER A 213 -0.62 10.35 15.76
C SER A 213 0.27 11.00 14.68
N GLU A 214 1.33 10.31 14.24
CA GLU A 214 2.19 10.79 13.16
C GLU A 214 1.44 10.85 11.83
N LEU A 215 0.71 9.78 11.48
CA LEU A 215 -0.09 9.74 10.25
C LEU A 215 -1.17 10.83 10.23
N VAL A 216 -1.93 10.97 11.30
CA VAL A 216 -2.98 11.99 11.41
C VAL A 216 -2.41 13.41 11.38
N ASN A 217 -1.36 13.69 12.15
CA ASN A 217 -0.76 15.02 12.20
C ASN A 217 -0.10 15.40 10.87
N SER A 218 0.58 14.46 10.21
CA SER A 218 1.18 14.68 8.89
C SER A 218 0.12 14.97 7.82
N THR A 219 -1.02 14.29 7.90
CA THR A 219 -2.19 14.57 7.04
C THR A 219 -2.66 16.02 7.22
N ILE A 220 -2.88 16.45 8.47
CA ILE A 220 -3.35 17.81 8.78
C ILE A 220 -2.30 18.85 8.35
N GLN A 221 -1.02 18.64 8.67
CA GLN A 221 0.08 19.56 8.32
C GLN A 221 0.27 19.70 6.81
N SER A 222 -0.17 18.72 6.03
CA SER A 222 -0.12 18.74 4.57
C SER A 222 -1.34 19.40 3.91
N GLY A 223 -2.19 20.08 4.70
CA GLY A 223 -3.36 20.81 4.19
C GLY A 223 -4.53 19.90 3.82
N MET A 224 -4.63 18.74 4.47
CA MET A 224 -5.75 17.81 4.30
C MET A 224 -6.57 17.72 5.57
N SER A 225 -7.87 17.47 5.44
CA SER A 225 -8.82 17.27 6.54
C SER A 225 -9.17 15.80 6.66
N VAL A 226 -8.88 15.19 7.81
CA VAL A 226 -9.27 13.80 8.08
C VAL A 226 -10.79 13.70 8.08
N ARG A 227 -11.33 12.79 7.29
CA ARG A 227 -12.76 12.50 7.13
C ARG A 227 -13.16 11.24 7.86
N LEU A 228 -12.28 10.25 7.90
CA LEU A 228 -12.52 8.94 8.48
C LEU A 228 -11.21 8.35 8.98
N LEU A 229 -11.25 7.69 10.12
CA LEU A 229 -10.24 6.75 10.60
C LEU A 229 -10.97 5.57 11.23
N ASN A 230 -10.94 4.43 10.56
CA ASN A 230 -11.46 3.15 11.05
C ASN A 230 -10.31 2.20 11.36
N GLU A 231 -10.49 1.40 12.40
CA GLU A 231 -9.57 0.34 12.82
C GLU A 231 -10.30 -0.99 12.79
N TYR A 232 -9.61 -2.06 12.45
CA TYR A 232 -10.18 -3.40 12.28
C TYR A 232 -9.35 -4.43 13.02
N ASP A 233 -10.01 -5.48 13.53
CA ASP A 233 -9.40 -6.59 14.29
C ASP A 233 -9.00 -7.78 13.41
N TYR A 234 -8.72 -7.53 12.14
CA TYR A 234 -8.19 -8.48 11.17
C TYR A 234 -7.01 -7.90 10.41
N ASP A 235 -6.07 -8.77 10.08
CA ASP A 235 -4.92 -8.44 9.24
C ASP A 235 -5.33 -8.39 7.75
N ILE A 236 -4.54 -7.68 6.96
CA ILE A 236 -4.80 -7.49 5.53
C ILE A 236 -3.64 -7.96 4.64
N GLY A 237 -2.63 -8.62 5.19
CA GLY A 237 -1.56 -9.18 4.36
C GLY A 237 -0.22 -9.51 5.02
N LEU A 238 -0.08 -9.37 6.35
CA LEU A 238 1.13 -9.84 7.06
C LEU A 238 0.96 -11.26 7.60
N SER A 239 -0.08 -11.47 8.44
CA SER A 239 -0.35 -12.75 9.07
C SER A 239 -1.72 -12.74 9.76
N ASP A 240 -2.50 -13.80 9.60
CA ASP A 240 -3.81 -13.98 10.22
C ASP A 240 -3.75 -14.54 11.67
N VAL A 241 -2.53 -14.74 12.21
CA VAL A 241 -2.35 -15.36 13.55
C VAL A 241 -2.94 -14.55 14.70
N TYR A 242 -3.15 -13.26 14.51
CA TYR A 242 -3.70 -12.36 15.52
C TYR A 242 -5.15 -11.96 15.26
N ASP A 243 -5.78 -12.45 14.19
CA ASP A 243 -7.15 -12.12 13.84
C ASP A 243 -8.14 -12.47 14.96
N ALA A 244 -9.12 -11.58 15.15
CA ALA A 244 -10.18 -11.72 16.16
C ALA A 244 -9.69 -11.77 17.62
N MET A 245 -8.47 -11.36 17.93
CA MET A 245 -7.96 -11.25 19.30
C MET A 245 -8.31 -9.92 19.99
N GLY A 246 -9.10 -9.06 19.32
CA GLY A 246 -9.49 -7.75 19.85
C GLY A 246 -8.37 -6.69 19.78
N LEU A 247 -7.40 -6.90 18.91
CA LEU A 247 -6.31 -5.96 18.62
C LEU A 247 -6.61 -5.22 17.31
N PRO A 248 -6.28 -3.91 17.19
CA PRO A 248 -6.36 -3.24 15.92
C PRO A 248 -5.19 -3.69 15.03
N LEU A 249 -5.49 -4.42 13.96
CA LEU A 249 -4.49 -5.03 13.07
C LEU A 249 -4.40 -4.31 11.73
N SER A 250 -5.49 -3.73 11.26
CA SER A 250 -5.51 -2.90 10.07
C SER A 250 -6.31 -1.62 10.27
N MET A 251 -6.12 -0.65 9.38
CA MET A 251 -6.80 0.63 9.45
C MET A 251 -7.13 1.18 8.08
N LEU A 252 -8.16 2.05 8.03
CA LEU A 252 -8.49 2.85 6.87
C LEU A 252 -8.55 4.33 7.27
N LEU A 253 -7.67 5.14 6.70
CA LEU A 253 -7.64 6.60 6.86
C LEU A 253 -8.08 7.26 5.55
N MET A 254 -9.11 8.10 5.64
CA MET A 254 -9.55 8.95 4.53
C MET A 254 -9.34 10.42 4.88
N ALA A 255 -8.76 11.17 3.97
CA ALA A 255 -8.59 12.61 4.12
C ALA A 255 -8.90 13.34 2.81
N GLU A 256 -9.45 14.54 2.93
CA GLU A 256 -9.79 15.41 1.80
C GLU A 256 -8.87 16.63 1.79
N LYS A 257 -8.34 16.97 0.63
CA LYS A 257 -7.58 18.21 0.43
C LYS A 257 -8.50 19.41 0.59
N VAL A 258 -8.11 20.32 1.46
CA VAL A 258 -8.86 21.56 1.77
C VAL A 258 -8.78 22.58 0.63
#